data_a0f508b7ff462e7bdc0e43dc2ea4b286
#
_entry.id   a0f508b7ff462e7bdc0e43dc2ea4b286
#
_cell.length_a   1.000
_cell.length_b   1.000
_cell.length_c   1.000
_cell.angle_alpha   90.00
_cell.angle_beta   90.00
_cell.angle_gamma   90.00
#
_symmetry.space_group_name_H-M   'P 1'
#
loop_
_entity.id
_entity.type
_entity.pdbx_description
1 polymer ?
#
loop_
_entity_poly.entity_id
_entity_poly.type
_entity_poly.pdbx_seq_one_letter_code
_entity_poly.pdbx_strand_id
1 'polypeptide(L)'
;MKPWLHNYDEGLPRTLQPYPSKTLIDVMQETVKDRPYQTAMIYKGTSISYNRLDELSNAFANALISMGVKKGDRVALVMPNIPQFVIAEFGVWKAGAIAACINPLYTEYELAHALNECGAETAVVMTRFYDKVKNVQKQTKVKRVIPTNVKEYLPALMRILFTLLKEKKEGDRIEIQEGDVWFQDLIKKGGMGGIPTVEVSPDDRALILFTGGTTGLSKAAVGTHHTLVISGMQIYAWFSNILKEYEDNFLTALPLFHVFANAGIQPAAFVSRGTMTLVPNARDIPDVMKTIEKTKATFFPSVPTMFNAMLVHPLVTESKVDLSSIKLCISGASALLQDTKERFEALTSSRIVEGYALTESMMAICCTPVEGAYKVGSIGMPVADVSVRIADVEDDSKSLPFGADNIGEIVISAPQLMEGYWQRPDATAEMLKAGELFTGDLGYMDEDGYIFIVDRKKDVIKVSGFQVWPREVEEVLAQHPAVLECSVAGIPDPKTTEAVKAWIVLNEGQSATAEDIQAFCREKLTGYKVPRFVEFRSSLPKSTVGKVLRRELVKEEAEKQT
;
A
#
# COMPACT_ATOMS: atom_id res chain seq x y z
N MET A 1 24.71 -13.69 -12.73
CA MET A 1 24.62 -14.58 -11.54
C MET A 1 23.61 -13.94 -10.59
N LYS A 2 22.79 -14.71 -9.86
CA LYS A 2 21.78 -14.18 -8.91
C LYS A 2 22.28 -14.48 -7.48
N PRO A 3 23.12 -13.60 -6.88
CA PRO A 3 23.78 -13.89 -5.60
C PRO A 3 22.76 -14.09 -4.47
N TRP A 4 21.66 -13.35 -4.48
CA TRP A 4 20.62 -13.44 -3.45
C TRP A 4 20.02 -14.81 -3.24
N LEU A 5 20.02 -15.70 -4.27
CA LEU A 5 19.43 -17.04 -4.15
C LEU A 5 20.17 -17.97 -3.15
N HIS A 6 21.39 -17.61 -2.75
CA HIS A 6 22.16 -18.32 -1.74
C HIS A 6 21.88 -17.82 -0.32
N ASN A 7 21.28 -16.63 -0.22
CA ASN A 7 21.01 -15.95 1.05
C ASN A 7 19.53 -15.99 1.45
N TYR A 8 18.71 -16.77 0.73
CA TYR A 8 17.34 -17.06 1.14
C TYR A 8 17.34 -17.87 2.44
N ASP A 9 16.34 -17.66 3.28
CA ASP A 9 16.12 -18.51 4.45
C ASP A 9 15.99 -19.98 4.02
N GLU A 10 16.47 -20.89 4.87
CA GLU A 10 16.46 -22.32 4.56
C GLU A 10 15.02 -22.82 4.27
N GLY A 11 14.87 -23.64 3.23
CA GLY A 11 13.58 -24.19 2.82
C GLY A 11 12.74 -23.30 1.91
N LEU A 12 13.10 -22.01 1.71
CA LEU A 12 12.35 -21.16 0.80
C LEU A 12 12.58 -21.55 -0.68
N PRO A 13 11.51 -21.57 -1.50
CA PRO A 13 11.65 -21.90 -2.90
C PRO A 13 12.39 -20.79 -3.66
N ARG A 14 13.30 -21.18 -4.54
CA ARG A 14 14.00 -20.25 -5.44
C ARG A 14 13.17 -19.84 -6.65
N THR A 15 12.15 -20.62 -6.97
CA THR A 15 11.16 -20.38 -8.02
C THR A 15 9.84 -21.00 -7.62
N LEU A 16 8.75 -20.38 -8.04
CA LEU A 16 7.37 -20.85 -7.89
C LEU A 16 6.78 -21.32 -9.23
N GLN A 17 7.58 -21.25 -10.29
CA GLN A 17 7.16 -21.69 -11.63
C GLN A 17 7.06 -23.22 -11.73
N PRO A 18 6.07 -23.74 -12.50
CA PRO A 18 5.08 -22.97 -13.24
C PRO A 18 3.96 -22.44 -12.35
N TYR A 19 3.61 -21.17 -12.52
CA TYR A 19 2.46 -20.60 -11.82
C TYR A 19 1.14 -21.23 -12.30
N PRO A 20 0.17 -21.46 -11.39
CA PRO A 20 -1.11 -22.00 -11.77
C PRO A 20 -1.90 -20.98 -12.62
N SER A 21 -2.53 -21.44 -13.69
CA SER A 21 -3.47 -20.63 -14.48
C SER A 21 -4.80 -20.49 -13.73
N LYS A 22 -4.83 -19.62 -12.72
CA LYS A 22 -5.96 -19.39 -11.81
C LYS A 22 -6.20 -17.91 -11.59
N THR A 23 -7.45 -17.61 -11.23
CA THR A 23 -7.88 -16.33 -10.69
C THR A 23 -7.93 -16.38 -9.16
N LEU A 24 -7.99 -15.23 -8.48
CA LEU A 24 -8.29 -15.21 -7.02
C LEU A 24 -9.70 -15.73 -6.72
N ILE A 25 -10.62 -15.69 -7.68
CA ILE A 25 -11.95 -16.32 -7.55
C ILE A 25 -11.77 -17.83 -7.40
N ASP A 26 -10.94 -18.45 -8.27
CA ASP A 26 -10.66 -19.89 -8.21
C ASP A 26 -10.00 -20.28 -6.89
N VAL A 27 -9.00 -19.51 -6.43
CA VAL A 27 -8.33 -19.73 -5.14
C VAL A 27 -9.32 -19.67 -3.97
N MET A 28 -10.23 -18.69 -3.96
CA MET A 28 -11.28 -18.59 -2.97
C MET A 28 -12.24 -19.79 -3.03
N GLN A 29 -12.68 -20.18 -4.23
CA GLN A 29 -13.61 -21.30 -4.43
C GLN A 29 -13.01 -22.65 -4.04
N GLU A 30 -11.70 -22.85 -4.23
CA GLU A 30 -11.01 -24.03 -3.70
C GLU A 30 -11.12 -24.09 -2.17
N THR A 31 -10.92 -22.97 -1.49
CA THR A 31 -11.09 -22.92 -0.03
C THR A 31 -12.55 -23.16 0.39
N VAL A 32 -13.53 -22.63 -0.35
CA VAL A 32 -14.96 -22.92 -0.13
C VAL A 32 -15.25 -24.40 -0.23
N LYS A 33 -14.67 -25.07 -1.24
CA LYS A 33 -14.84 -26.51 -1.45
C LYS A 33 -14.23 -27.34 -0.32
N ASP A 34 -13.01 -26.96 0.11
CA ASP A 34 -12.26 -27.75 1.11
C ASP A 34 -12.73 -27.47 2.55
N ARG A 35 -12.94 -26.19 2.89
CA ARG A 35 -13.30 -25.72 4.23
C ARG A 35 -14.29 -24.55 4.18
N PRO A 36 -15.55 -24.76 3.81
CA PRO A 36 -16.54 -23.71 3.58
C PRO A 36 -16.76 -22.77 4.78
N TYR A 37 -16.59 -23.28 5.99
CA TYR A 37 -16.77 -22.52 7.22
C TYR A 37 -15.49 -21.88 7.77
N GLN A 38 -14.35 -22.04 7.09
CA GLN A 38 -13.13 -21.28 7.40
C GLN A 38 -13.46 -19.79 7.39
N THR A 39 -12.98 -19.04 8.39
CA THR A 39 -13.17 -17.60 8.44
C THR A 39 -12.34 -16.92 7.36
N ALA A 40 -12.99 -16.23 6.45
CA ALA A 40 -12.32 -15.39 5.45
C ALA A 40 -12.01 -14.00 6.00
N MET A 41 -12.95 -13.41 6.75
CA MET A 41 -12.80 -12.05 7.27
C MET A 41 -13.36 -11.92 8.69
N ILE A 42 -12.70 -11.06 9.49
CA ILE A 42 -13.22 -10.56 10.77
C ILE A 42 -13.34 -9.05 10.70
N TYR A 43 -14.48 -8.51 11.11
CA TYR A 43 -14.72 -7.08 11.16
C TYR A 43 -15.50 -6.71 12.43
N LYS A 44 -14.90 -5.96 13.35
CA LYS A 44 -15.54 -5.44 14.57
C LYS A 44 -16.31 -6.50 15.40
N GLY A 45 -15.83 -7.75 15.38
CA GLY A 45 -16.44 -8.87 16.10
C GLY A 45 -17.43 -9.70 15.25
N THR A 46 -17.66 -9.35 14.00
CA THR A 46 -18.39 -10.18 13.04
C THR A 46 -17.41 -11.02 12.23
N SER A 47 -17.62 -12.32 12.14
CA SER A 47 -16.87 -13.23 11.27
C SER A 47 -17.68 -13.57 10.02
N ILE A 48 -17.01 -13.57 8.87
CA ILE A 48 -17.58 -13.97 7.58
C ILE A 48 -16.76 -15.15 7.06
N SER A 49 -17.41 -16.29 6.81
CA SER A 49 -16.74 -17.48 6.28
C SER A 49 -16.46 -17.33 4.78
N TYR A 50 -15.56 -18.17 4.24
CA TYR A 50 -15.29 -18.24 2.80
C TYR A 50 -16.55 -18.54 2.00
N ASN A 51 -17.38 -19.50 2.44
CA ASN A 51 -18.67 -19.77 1.80
C ASN A 51 -19.59 -18.54 1.81
N ARG A 52 -19.65 -17.84 2.94
CA ARG A 52 -20.50 -16.65 3.03
C ARG A 52 -19.99 -15.49 2.16
N LEU A 53 -18.68 -15.33 2.02
CA LEU A 53 -18.08 -14.38 1.10
C LEU A 53 -18.42 -14.75 -0.35
N ASP A 54 -18.33 -16.03 -0.70
CA ASP A 54 -18.69 -16.52 -2.03
C ASP A 54 -20.15 -16.23 -2.37
N GLU A 55 -21.10 -16.56 -1.47
CA GLU A 55 -22.53 -16.26 -1.63
C GLU A 55 -22.79 -14.76 -1.83
N LEU A 56 -22.21 -13.90 -0.98
CA LEU A 56 -22.42 -12.47 -1.02
C LEU A 56 -21.84 -11.84 -2.29
N SER A 57 -20.67 -12.30 -2.71
CA SER A 57 -20.05 -11.81 -3.94
C SER A 57 -20.74 -12.34 -5.20
N ASN A 58 -21.29 -13.56 -5.19
CA ASN A 58 -22.16 -14.07 -6.27
C ASN A 58 -23.42 -13.22 -6.40
N ALA A 59 -24.07 -12.90 -5.27
CA ALA A 59 -25.25 -12.05 -5.25
C ALA A 59 -24.96 -10.66 -5.81
N PHE A 60 -23.84 -10.06 -5.41
CA PHE A 60 -23.46 -8.73 -5.92
C PHE A 60 -23.10 -8.77 -7.41
N ALA A 61 -22.39 -9.79 -7.89
CA ALA A 61 -22.09 -9.98 -9.30
C ALA A 61 -23.37 -10.08 -10.16
N ASN A 62 -24.34 -10.91 -9.75
CA ASN A 62 -25.62 -11.03 -10.42
C ASN A 62 -26.38 -9.71 -10.47
N ALA A 63 -26.33 -8.92 -9.39
CA ALA A 63 -26.92 -7.59 -9.37
C ALA A 63 -26.24 -6.64 -10.38
N LEU A 64 -24.90 -6.61 -10.42
CA LEU A 64 -24.15 -5.80 -11.40
C LEU A 64 -24.48 -6.19 -12.84
N ILE A 65 -24.53 -7.49 -13.15
CA ILE A 65 -24.91 -8.00 -14.47
C ILE A 65 -26.33 -7.56 -14.83
N SER A 66 -27.29 -7.68 -13.90
CA SER A 66 -28.67 -7.26 -14.12
C SER A 66 -28.81 -5.73 -14.32
N MET A 67 -27.89 -4.95 -13.76
CA MET A 67 -27.78 -3.51 -13.99
C MET A 67 -27.09 -3.16 -15.31
N GLY A 68 -26.65 -4.15 -16.08
CA GLY A 68 -26.00 -3.98 -17.38
C GLY A 68 -24.51 -3.73 -17.34
N VAL A 69 -23.83 -4.06 -16.22
CA VAL A 69 -22.36 -4.11 -16.15
C VAL A 69 -21.89 -5.30 -17.00
N LYS A 70 -20.91 -5.06 -17.85
CA LYS A 70 -20.35 -6.03 -18.79
C LYS A 70 -18.91 -6.39 -18.45
N LYS A 71 -18.42 -7.51 -19.00
CA LYS A 71 -17.01 -7.88 -18.92
C LYS A 71 -16.12 -6.74 -19.43
N GLY A 72 -15.10 -6.39 -18.65
CA GLY A 72 -14.17 -5.29 -18.93
C GLY A 72 -14.65 -3.89 -18.53
N ASP A 73 -15.89 -3.72 -18.03
CA ASP A 73 -16.33 -2.47 -17.42
C ASP A 73 -15.58 -2.21 -16.12
N ARG A 74 -15.42 -0.93 -15.76
CA ARG A 74 -14.79 -0.52 -14.50
C ARG A 74 -15.85 -0.16 -13.47
N VAL A 75 -15.71 -0.73 -12.28
CA VAL A 75 -16.53 -0.40 -11.12
C VAL A 75 -15.63 0.24 -10.08
N ALA A 76 -15.89 1.50 -9.76
CA ALA A 76 -15.11 2.23 -8.75
C ALA A 76 -15.52 1.78 -7.34
N LEU A 77 -14.53 1.48 -6.49
CA LEU A 77 -14.71 1.16 -5.07
C LEU A 77 -14.15 2.32 -4.23
N VAL A 78 -15.04 3.11 -3.62
CA VAL A 78 -14.69 4.32 -2.86
C VAL A 78 -15.01 4.08 -1.39
N MET A 79 -14.21 3.24 -0.74
CA MET A 79 -14.47 2.73 0.61
C MET A 79 -13.17 2.47 1.38
N PRO A 80 -13.19 2.53 2.73
CA PRO A 80 -12.12 2.02 3.58
C PRO A 80 -12.19 0.48 3.70
N ASN A 81 -11.35 -0.10 4.57
CA ASN A 81 -11.30 -1.53 4.85
C ASN A 81 -12.56 -2.00 5.62
N ILE A 82 -13.60 -2.32 4.92
CA ILE A 82 -14.87 -2.87 5.42
C ILE A 82 -15.23 -4.12 4.62
N PRO A 83 -16.05 -5.04 5.15
CA PRO A 83 -16.42 -6.26 4.44
C PRO A 83 -17.00 -6.02 3.05
N GLN A 84 -17.74 -4.94 2.89
CA GLN A 84 -18.34 -4.57 1.60
C GLN A 84 -17.28 -4.30 0.52
N PHE A 85 -16.06 -3.86 0.89
CA PHE A 85 -14.98 -3.68 -0.08
C PHE A 85 -14.62 -5.01 -0.72
N VAL A 86 -14.30 -6.02 0.09
CA VAL A 86 -13.90 -7.35 -0.39
C VAL A 86 -15.05 -8.05 -1.12
N ILE A 87 -16.28 -7.97 -0.58
CA ILE A 87 -17.49 -8.53 -1.22
C ILE A 87 -17.73 -7.88 -2.59
N ALA A 88 -17.61 -6.55 -2.66
CA ALA A 88 -17.80 -5.81 -3.92
C ALA A 88 -16.71 -6.15 -4.93
N GLU A 89 -15.46 -6.22 -4.50
CA GLU A 89 -14.33 -6.52 -5.37
C GLU A 89 -14.46 -7.91 -6.00
N PHE A 90 -14.71 -8.96 -5.19
CA PHE A 90 -14.98 -10.30 -5.72
C PHE A 90 -16.25 -10.34 -6.59
N GLY A 91 -17.29 -9.58 -6.23
CA GLY A 91 -18.50 -9.49 -7.04
C GLY A 91 -18.25 -8.81 -8.40
N VAL A 92 -17.41 -7.76 -8.43
CA VAL A 92 -16.97 -7.11 -9.66
C VAL A 92 -16.19 -8.09 -10.55
N TRP A 93 -15.25 -8.83 -9.98
CA TRP A 93 -14.48 -9.85 -10.69
C TRP A 93 -15.37 -10.96 -11.26
N LYS A 94 -16.31 -11.48 -10.46
CA LYS A 94 -17.26 -12.51 -10.90
C LYS A 94 -18.25 -12.02 -11.97
N ALA A 95 -18.47 -10.71 -12.08
CA ALA A 95 -19.18 -10.09 -13.20
C ALA A 95 -18.29 -9.88 -14.42
N GLY A 96 -17.01 -10.28 -14.38
CA GLY A 96 -16.02 -10.05 -15.42
C GLY A 96 -15.56 -8.60 -15.54
N ALA A 97 -15.90 -7.76 -14.56
CA ALA A 97 -15.57 -6.34 -14.55
C ALA A 97 -14.25 -6.09 -13.78
N ILE A 98 -13.72 -4.87 -13.92
CA ILE A 98 -12.46 -4.44 -13.34
C ILE A 98 -12.74 -3.60 -12.09
N ALA A 99 -12.17 -3.96 -10.94
CA ALA A 99 -12.26 -3.18 -9.71
C ALA A 99 -11.30 -1.98 -9.78
N ALA A 100 -11.82 -0.75 -9.77
CA ALA A 100 -11.02 0.47 -9.67
C ALA A 100 -11.05 0.97 -8.22
N CYS A 101 -9.98 0.72 -7.48
CA CYS A 101 -9.90 0.99 -6.05
C CYS A 101 -9.43 2.43 -5.80
N ILE A 102 -10.35 3.30 -5.38
CA ILE A 102 -10.11 4.74 -5.25
C ILE A 102 -10.04 5.13 -3.78
N ASN A 103 -9.06 5.95 -3.44
CA ASN A 103 -8.91 6.50 -2.10
C ASN A 103 -10.14 7.37 -1.72
N PRO A 104 -10.94 6.99 -0.72
CA PRO A 104 -12.13 7.75 -0.32
C PRO A 104 -11.81 9.11 0.31
N LEU A 105 -10.56 9.33 0.70
CA LEU A 105 -10.09 10.58 1.29
C LEU A 105 -9.67 11.63 0.24
N TYR A 106 -9.63 11.28 -1.04
CA TYR A 106 -9.36 12.24 -2.12
C TYR A 106 -10.28 13.45 -2.01
N THR A 107 -9.76 14.62 -2.38
CA THR A 107 -10.57 15.81 -2.61
C THR A 107 -11.55 15.57 -3.77
N GLU A 108 -12.56 16.41 -3.94
CA GLU A 108 -13.48 16.30 -5.08
C GLU A 108 -12.75 16.38 -6.42
N TYR A 109 -11.72 17.22 -6.52
CA TYR A 109 -10.88 17.34 -7.72
C TYR A 109 -10.13 16.03 -8.03
N GLU A 110 -9.46 15.45 -7.04
CA GLU A 110 -8.73 14.18 -7.20
C GLU A 110 -9.68 13.01 -7.47
N LEU A 111 -10.85 13.00 -6.83
CA LEU A 111 -11.88 11.98 -7.04
C LEU A 111 -12.44 12.04 -8.46
N ALA A 112 -12.76 13.24 -8.94
CA ALA A 112 -13.23 13.45 -10.32
C ALA A 112 -12.16 13.00 -11.33
N HIS A 113 -10.90 13.34 -11.07
CA HIS A 113 -9.79 12.86 -11.90
C HIS A 113 -9.71 11.32 -11.92
N ALA A 114 -9.69 10.66 -10.76
CA ALA A 114 -9.57 9.20 -10.68
C ALA A 114 -10.75 8.47 -11.36
N LEU A 115 -11.98 8.95 -11.17
CA LEU A 115 -13.17 8.41 -11.82
C LEU A 115 -13.12 8.57 -13.35
N ASN A 116 -12.64 9.70 -13.85
CA ASN A 116 -12.47 9.94 -15.29
C ASN A 116 -11.31 9.14 -15.87
N GLU A 117 -10.19 9.04 -15.16
CA GLU A 117 -9.01 8.29 -15.59
C GLU A 117 -9.34 6.81 -15.80
N CYS A 118 -10.03 6.15 -14.86
CA CYS A 118 -10.46 4.77 -15.06
C CYS A 118 -11.72 4.66 -15.94
N GLY A 119 -12.48 5.75 -16.13
CA GLY A 119 -13.71 5.78 -16.90
C GLY A 119 -14.81 4.89 -16.31
N ALA A 120 -14.92 4.82 -14.99
CA ALA A 120 -15.93 4.03 -14.30
C ALA A 120 -17.35 4.62 -14.52
N GLU A 121 -18.31 3.76 -14.87
CA GLU A 121 -19.73 4.13 -14.99
C GLU A 121 -20.54 3.75 -13.76
N THR A 122 -19.99 2.91 -12.89
CA THR A 122 -20.60 2.46 -11.63
C THR A 122 -19.64 2.74 -10.48
N ALA A 123 -20.13 3.29 -9.38
CA ALA A 123 -19.35 3.55 -8.17
C ALA A 123 -20.03 2.93 -6.95
N VAL A 124 -19.32 2.09 -6.21
CA VAL A 124 -19.72 1.61 -4.88
C VAL A 124 -19.06 2.51 -3.85
N VAL A 125 -19.84 3.12 -2.97
CA VAL A 125 -19.32 4.14 -2.06
C VAL A 125 -19.83 3.95 -0.63
N MET A 126 -18.96 4.13 0.36
CA MET A 126 -19.39 4.21 1.75
C MET A 126 -20.18 5.52 1.99
N THR A 127 -21.27 5.46 2.75
CA THR A 127 -22.19 6.57 3.00
C THR A 127 -21.53 7.89 3.32
N ARG A 128 -20.50 7.89 4.15
CA ARG A 128 -19.72 9.09 4.51
C ARG A 128 -19.14 9.85 3.31
N PHE A 129 -18.89 9.17 2.21
CA PHE A 129 -18.30 9.75 0.99
C PHE A 129 -19.31 9.89 -0.15
N TYR A 130 -20.57 9.56 0.11
CA TYR A 130 -21.63 9.57 -0.89
C TYR A 130 -21.81 10.95 -1.53
N ASP A 131 -21.97 12.00 -0.73
CA ASP A 131 -22.17 13.36 -1.23
C ASP A 131 -20.97 13.83 -2.07
N LYS A 132 -19.74 13.47 -1.69
CA LYS A 132 -18.55 13.78 -2.46
C LYS A 132 -18.60 13.15 -3.86
N VAL A 133 -19.04 11.90 -3.98
CA VAL A 133 -19.20 11.23 -5.29
C VAL A 133 -20.32 11.91 -6.08
N LYS A 134 -21.44 12.26 -5.44
CA LYS A 134 -22.57 12.95 -6.09
C LYS A 134 -22.19 14.35 -6.60
N ASN A 135 -21.39 15.10 -5.84
CA ASN A 135 -20.94 16.43 -6.23
C ASN A 135 -20.12 16.41 -7.53
N VAL A 136 -19.30 15.37 -7.71
CA VAL A 136 -18.46 15.22 -8.92
C VAL A 136 -19.12 14.38 -10.01
N GLN A 137 -20.25 13.73 -9.76
CA GLN A 137 -20.89 12.78 -10.67
C GLN A 137 -21.10 13.37 -12.07
N LYS A 138 -21.61 14.60 -12.15
CA LYS A 138 -21.89 15.28 -13.44
C LYS A 138 -20.63 15.60 -14.24
N GLN A 139 -19.46 15.62 -13.61
CA GLN A 139 -18.17 15.88 -14.24
C GLN A 139 -17.44 14.58 -14.65
N THR A 140 -18.07 13.43 -14.39
CA THR A 140 -17.52 12.10 -14.60
C THR A 140 -18.42 11.24 -15.48
N LYS A 141 -17.96 10.02 -15.80
CA LYS A 141 -18.78 9.03 -16.53
C LYS A 141 -19.70 8.21 -15.61
N VAL A 142 -19.69 8.45 -14.31
CA VAL A 142 -20.49 7.68 -13.33
C VAL A 142 -21.98 7.90 -13.55
N LYS A 143 -22.68 6.83 -13.90
CA LYS A 143 -24.13 6.77 -14.12
C LYS A 143 -24.87 6.20 -12.93
N ARG A 144 -24.24 5.29 -12.17
CA ARG A 144 -24.84 4.53 -11.08
C ARG A 144 -24.00 4.68 -9.83
N VAL A 145 -24.62 5.06 -8.73
CA VAL A 145 -23.99 5.11 -7.42
C VAL A 145 -24.65 4.10 -6.50
N ILE A 146 -23.84 3.25 -5.86
CA ILE A 146 -24.29 2.18 -4.99
C ILE A 146 -23.76 2.47 -3.59
N PRO A 147 -24.52 3.17 -2.73
CA PRO A 147 -24.09 3.45 -1.37
C PRO A 147 -24.17 2.22 -0.47
N THR A 148 -23.23 2.13 0.48
CA THR A 148 -23.23 1.16 1.57
C THR A 148 -22.85 1.81 2.89
N ASN A 149 -23.41 1.32 4.01
CA ASN A 149 -23.15 1.88 5.33
C ASN A 149 -22.23 0.96 6.14
N VAL A 150 -21.27 1.55 6.85
CA VAL A 150 -20.33 0.84 7.72
C VAL A 150 -20.99 -0.09 8.75
N LYS A 151 -22.21 0.25 9.18
CA LYS A 151 -22.96 -0.50 10.20
C LYS A 151 -23.50 -1.84 9.74
N GLU A 152 -23.56 -2.11 8.43
CA GLU A 152 -24.27 -3.27 7.89
C GLU A 152 -23.65 -4.61 8.33
N TYR A 153 -22.36 -4.62 8.63
CA TYR A 153 -21.63 -5.79 9.12
C TYR A 153 -21.17 -5.64 10.58
N LEU A 154 -21.71 -4.68 11.33
CA LEU A 154 -21.50 -4.61 12.79
C LEU A 154 -22.37 -5.65 13.50
N PRO A 155 -21.94 -6.19 14.65
CA PRO A 155 -22.81 -6.97 15.55
C PRO A 155 -24.09 -6.21 15.90
N ALA A 156 -25.21 -6.91 16.09
CA ALA A 156 -26.54 -6.31 16.21
C ALA A 156 -26.61 -5.16 17.24
N LEU A 157 -26.04 -5.34 18.43
CA LEU A 157 -26.02 -4.30 19.46
C LEU A 157 -25.20 -3.08 19.01
N MET A 158 -24.01 -3.30 18.44
CA MET A 158 -23.17 -2.23 17.93
C MET A 158 -23.83 -1.48 16.78
N ARG A 159 -24.55 -2.17 15.91
CA ARG A 159 -25.33 -1.58 14.81
C ARG A 159 -26.40 -0.62 15.33
N ILE A 160 -27.16 -1.02 16.37
CA ILE A 160 -28.15 -0.17 17.01
C ILE A 160 -27.50 1.06 17.66
N LEU A 161 -26.45 0.85 18.45
CA LEU A 161 -25.71 1.93 19.11
C LEU A 161 -25.11 2.91 18.09
N PHE A 162 -24.51 2.41 17.01
CA PHE A 162 -23.99 3.26 15.94
C PHE A 162 -25.09 4.10 15.30
N THR A 163 -26.24 3.48 14.98
CA THR A 163 -27.38 4.17 14.35
C THR A 163 -27.91 5.31 15.22
N LEU A 164 -27.98 5.10 16.54
CA LEU A 164 -28.53 6.10 17.46
C LEU A 164 -27.53 7.19 17.81
N LEU A 165 -26.25 6.86 17.99
CA LEU A 165 -25.26 7.75 18.61
C LEU A 165 -24.25 8.34 17.62
N LYS A 166 -23.90 7.62 16.54
CA LYS A 166 -22.76 7.97 15.69
C LYS A 166 -23.13 8.24 14.24
N GLU A 167 -24.08 7.53 13.65
CA GLU A 167 -24.38 7.57 12.23
C GLU A 167 -24.58 8.99 11.67
N LYS A 168 -25.36 9.82 12.39
CA LYS A 168 -25.58 11.23 11.99
C LYS A 168 -24.34 12.09 12.24
N LYS A 169 -23.69 11.89 13.40
CA LYS A 169 -22.52 12.68 13.80
C LYS A 169 -21.32 12.46 12.89
N GLU A 170 -21.14 11.23 12.42
CA GLU A 170 -20.02 10.84 11.56
C GLU A 170 -20.30 11.03 10.06
N GLY A 171 -21.49 11.53 9.70
CA GLY A 171 -21.87 11.79 8.30
C GLY A 171 -22.27 10.53 7.54
N ASP A 172 -22.60 9.43 8.25
CA ASP A 172 -22.99 8.16 7.62
C ASP A 172 -24.51 8.04 7.39
N ARG A 173 -25.32 9.01 7.87
CA ARG A 173 -26.76 9.06 7.58
C ARG A 173 -26.98 9.91 6.33
N ILE A 174 -27.40 9.27 5.26
CA ILE A 174 -27.67 9.90 3.96
C ILE A 174 -29.11 9.67 3.52
N GLU A 175 -29.57 10.52 2.62
CA GLU A 175 -30.75 10.30 1.78
C GLU A 175 -30.24 9.99 0.37
N ILE A 176 -30.57 8.79 -0.14
CA ILE A 176 -30.13 8.40 -1.48
C ILE A 176 -30.94 9.18 -2.53
N GLN A 177 -30.26 9.58 -3.60
CA GLN A 177 -30.90 10.26 -4.72
C GLN A 177 -31.61 9.26 -5.63
N GLU A 178 -32.56 9.76 -6.41
CA GLU A 178 -33.29 8.96 -7.39
C GLU A 178 -32.34 8.28 -8.39
N GLY A 179 -32.58 7.00 -8.63
CA GLY A 179 -31.73 6.15 -9.49
C GLY A 179 -30.58 5.43 -8.78
N ASP A 180 -30.25 5.82 -7.56
CA ASP A 180 -29.24 5.11 -6.75
C ASP A 180 -29.90 3.94 -5.99
N VAL A 181 -29.12 2.88 -5.71
CA VAL A 181 -29.63 1.66 -5.06
C VAL A 181 -28.67 1.21 -3.97
N TRP A 182 -29.22 0.89 -2.80
CA TRP A 182 -28.42 0.39 -1.68
C TRP A 182 -27.72 -0.93 -2.02
N PHE A 183 -26.45 -1.03 -1.66
CA PHE A 183 -25.63 -2.25 -1.80
C PHE A 183 -26.33 -3.48 -1.19
N GLN A 184 -26.93 -3.35 0.00
CA GLN A 184 -27.61 -4.43 0.68
C GLN A 184 -28.88 -4.91 -0.05
N ASP A 185 -29.59 -4.01 -0.73
CA ASP A 185 -30.76 -4.36 -1.52
C ASP A 185 -30.37 -5.07 -2.82
N LEU A 186 -29.24 -4.69 -3.40
CA LEU A 186 -28.66 -5.39 -4.55
C LEU A 186 -28.25 -6.83 -4.18
N ILE A 187 -27.60 -7.03 -3.03
CA ILE A 187 -27.25 -8.37 -2.54
C ILE A 187 -28.51 -9.23 -2.32
N LYS A 188 -29.56 -8.68 -1.71
CA LYS A 188 -30.81 -9.41 -1.50
C LYS A 188 -31.45 -9.84 -2.83
N LYS A 189 -31.50 -8.95 -3.81
CA LYS A 189 -32.06 -9.25 -5.15
C LYS A 189 -31.20 -10.23 -5.92
N GLY A 190 -29.86 -10.02 -5.93
CA GLY A 190 -28.93 -10.86 -6.66
C GLY A 190 -28.75 -12.27 -6.08
N GLY A 191 -29.03 -12.46 -4.78
CA GLY A 191 -28.92 -13.75 -4.11
C GLY A 191 -29.85 -14.85 -4.67
N MET A 192 -30.88 -14.48 -5.43
CA MET A 192 -31.75 -15.41 -6.15
C MET A 192 -31.17 -15.88 -7.50
N GLY A 193 -30.09 -15.27 -7.98
CA GLY A 193 -29.50 -15.52 -9.29
C GLY A 193 -28.52 -16.72 -9.36
N GLY A 194 -28.17 -17.33 -8.23
CA GLY A 194 -27.19 -18.42 -8.18
C GLY A 194 -25.75 -17.99 -8.50
N ILE A 195 -24.96 -18.90 -9.04
CA ILE A 195 -23.57 -18.63 -9.43
C ILE A 195 -23.55 -17.83 -10.74
N PRO A 196 -22.81 -16.74 -10.84
CA PRO A 196 -22.65 -15.99 -12.09
C PRO A 196 -22.07 -16.86 -13.19
N THR A 197 -22.53 -16.67 -14.42
CA THR A 197 -22.12 -17.47 -15.59
C THR A 197 -21.09 -16.80 -16.46
N VAL A 198 -20.57 -15.64 -16.05
CA VAL A 198 -19.53 -14.93 -16.81
C VAL A 198 -18.21 -15.67 -16.67
N GLU A 199 -17.60 -16.01 -17.80
CA GLU A 199 -16.28 -16.63 -17.82
C GLU A 199 -15.19 -15.59 -17.55
N VAL A 200 -14.36 -15.83 -16.52
CA VAL A 200 -13.25 -14.98 -16.12
C VAL A 200 -11.95 -15.74 -16.29
N SER A 201 -11.06 -15.20 -17.12
CA SER A 201 -9.74 -15.76 -17.37
C SER A 201 -8.67 -15.18 -16.43
N PRO A 202 -7.62 -15.93 -16.09
CA PRO A 202 -6.45 -15.38 -15.39
C PRO A 202 -5.83 -14.14 -16.03
N ASP A 203 -5.87 -14.06 -17.36
CA ASP A 203 -5.33 -12.93 -18.12
C ASP A 203 -6.29 -11.74 -18.23
N ASP A 204 -7.54 -11.88 -17.76
CA ASP A 204 -8.46 -10.75 -17.70
C ASP A 204 -7.96 -9.70 -16.70
N ARG A 205 -8.17 -8.43 -17.02
CA ARG A 205 -7.87 -7.31 -16.12
C ARG A 205 -8.78 -7.37 -14.90
N ALA A 206 -8.19 -7.41 -13.73
CA ALA A 206 -8.91 -7.53 -12.46
C ALA A 206 -8.97 -6.19 -11.71
N LEU A 207 -7.90 -5.41 -11.78
CA LEU A 207 -7.64 -4.35 -10.83
C LEU A 207 -7.09 -3.10 -11.50
N ILE A 208 -7.55 -1.94 -11.03
CA ILE A 208 -6.94 -0.64 -11.25
C ILE A 208 -6.59 -0.03 -9.91
N LEU A 209 -5.30 0.29 -9.71
CA LEU A 209 -4.79 0.99 -8.54
C LEU A 209 -4.19 2.33 -8.96
N PHE A 210 -4.43 3.35 -8.15
CA PHE A 210 -3.93 4.69 -8.43
C PHE A 210 -2.58 4.92 -7.76
N THR A 211 -1.60 5.37 -8.56
CA THR A 211 -0.26 5.66 -8.05
C THR A 211 -0.28 6.91 -7.18
N GLY A 212 0.51 6.91 -6.11
CA GLY A 212 0.76 8.10 -5.33
C GLY A 212 1.69 9.07 -6.07
N GLY A 213 1.18 9.71 -7.13
CA GLY A 213 2.00 10.54 -8.02
C GLY A 213 2.82 11.59 -7.27
N THR A 214 4.14 11.52 -7.42
CA THR A 214 5.08 12.52 -6.89
C THR A 214 5.27 13.70 -7.85
N THR A 215 4.76 13.62 -9.10
CA THR A 215 4.96 14.60 -10.18
C THR A 215 3.69 15.07 -10.86
N GLY A 216 2.49 14.70 -10.37
CA GLY A 216 1.24 15.08 -11.02
C GLY A 216 0.02 14.33 -10.48
N LEU A 217 -1.07 14.35 -11.24
CA LEU A 217 -2.26 13.56 -10.94
C LEU A 217 -1.95 12.06 -11.00
N SER A 218 -2.62 11.28 -10.14
CA SER A 218 -2.42 9.84 -10.04
C SER A 218 -2.71 9.13 -11.37
N LYS A 219 -1.88 8.15 -11.71
CA LYS A 219 -2.05 7.28 -12.87
C LYS A 219 -2.69 5.96 -12.44
N ALA A 220 -3.47 5.36 -13.32
CA ALA A 220 -4.21 4.13 -13.07
C ALA A 220 -3.41 2.89 -13.55
N ALA A 221 -2.69 2.23 -12.66
CA ALA A 221 -1.94 0.99 -12.98
C ALA A 221 -2.90 -0.22 -13.04
N VAL A 222 -2.75 -1.05 -14.05
CA VAL A 222 -3.63 -2.19 -14.36
C VAL A 222 -2.97 -3.51 -13.99
N GLY A 223 -3.65 -4.30 -13.17
CA GLY A 223 -3.28 -5.69 -12.86
C GLY A 223 -4.30 -6.70 -13.40
N THR A 224 -3.83 -7.90 -13.76
CA THR A 224 -4.67 -9.03 -14.15
C THR A 224 -4.98 -9.93 -12.94
N HIS A 225 -5.92 -10.86 -13.08
CA HIS A 225 -6.13 -11.88 -12.05
C HIS A 225 -4.87 -12.70 -11.79
N HIS A 226 -4.12 -13.04 -12.85
CA HIS A 226 -2.89 -13.81 -12.76
C HIS A 226 -1.82 -13.08 -11.93
N THR A 227 -1.65 -11.76 -12.16
CA THR A 227 -0.68 -10.97 -11.38
C THR A 227 -1.00 -10.96 -9.88
N LEU A 228 -2.28 -10.95 -9.50
CA LEU A 228 -2.70 -11.02 -8.10
C LEU A 228 -2.37 -12.38 -7.46
N VAL A 229 -2.61 -13.49 -8.18
CA VAL A 229 -2.28 -14.83 -7.69
C VAL A 229 -0.78 -14.99 -7.53
N ILE A 230 0.01 -14.56 -8.53
CA ILE A 230 1.48 -14.59 -8.47
C ILE A 230 2.00 -13.82 -7.26
N SER A 231 1.55 -12.57 -7.09
CA SER A 231 1.95 -11.74 -5.96
C SER A 231 1.62 -12.38 -4.61
N GLY A 232 0.39 -12.91 -4.47
CA GLY A 232 -0.01 -13.63 -3.26
C GLY A 232 0.85 -14.85 -2.97
N MET A 233 1.18 -15.63 -4.01
CA MET A 233 2.06 -16.80 -3.89
C MET A 233 3.48 -16.42 -3.48
N GLN A 234 4.04 -15.37 -4.07
CA GLN A 234 5.40 -14.89 -3.75
C GLN A 234 5.49 -14.43 -2.30
N ILE A 235 4.51 -13.65 -1.82
CA ILE A 235 4.48 -13.17 -0.43
C ILE A 235 4.29 -14.34 0.53
N TYR A 236 3.33 -15.23 0.27
CA TYR A 236 3.11 -16.37 1.14
C TYR A 236 4.33 -17.31 1.17
N ALA A 237 4.93 -17.60 0.03
CA ALA A 237 6.12 -18.45 -0.05
C ALA A 237 7.32 -17.85 0.71
N TRP A 238 7.52 -16.53 0.66
CA TRP A 238 8.59 -15.84 1.39
C TRP A 238 8.48 -16.01 2.91
N PHE A 239 7.26 -16.14 3.42
CA PHE A 239 6.97 -16.26 4.85
C PHE A 239 6.50 -17.66 5.28
N SER A 240 6.61 -18.67 4.40
CA SER A 240 6.06 -20.01 4.62
C SER A 240 6.70 -20.78 5.80
N ASN A 241 7.90 -20.37 6.25
CA ASN A 241 8.52 -20.92 7.46
C ASN A 241 7.72 -20.53 8.72
N ILE A 242 7.07 -19.36 8.73
CA ILE A 242 6.31 -18.80 9.87
C ILE A 242 4.82 -18.90 9.65
N LEU A 243 4.33 -18.47 8.48
CA LEU A 243 2.89 -18.47 8.17
C LEU A 243 2.45 -19.86 7.73
N LYS A 244 1.30 -20.30 8.24
CA LYS A 244 0.73 -21.63 7.97
C LYS A 244 -0.65 -21.52 7.33
N GLU A 245 -0.88 -22.38 6.36
CA GLU A 245 -2.16 -22.47 5.65
C GLU A 245 -3.31 -22.70 6.64
N TYR A 246 -4.42 -21.96 6.48
CA TYR A 246 -5.63 -21.93 7.30
C TYR A 246 -5.50 -21.38 8.74
N GLU A 247 -4.28 -21.14 9.23
CA GLU A 247 -4.07 -20.82 10.64
C GLU A 247 -3.87 -19.32 10.88
N ASP A 248 -3.29 -18.60 9.90
CA ASP A 248 -2.84 -17.25 10.12
C ASP A 248 -3.92 -16.19 9.86
N ASN A 249 -3.83 -15.13 10.65
CA ASN A 249 -4.75 -14.01 10.64
C ASN A 249 -3.99 -12.74 10.25
N PHE A 250 -4.30 -12.22 9.07
CA PHE A 250 -3.67 -11.07 8.44
C PHE A 250 -4.37 -9.78 8.88
N LEU A 251 -3.72 -8.98 9.73
CA LEU A 251 -4.26 -7.68 10.10
C LEU A 251 -4.22 -6.73 8.90
N THR A 252 -5.39 -6.42 8.38
CA THR A 252 -5.55 -5.53 7.22
C THR A 252 -5.91 -4.13 7.71
N ALA A 253 -4.92 -3.43 8.28
CA ALA A 253 -5.04 -2.03 8.67
C ALA A 253 -4.61 -1.08 7.54
N LEU A 254 -3.66 -1.48 6.70
CA LEU A 254 -3.28 -0.74 5.51
C LEU A 254 -4.44 -0.71 4.50
N PRO A 255 -4.62 0.42 3.77
CA PRO A 255 -5.82 0.61 2.94
C PRO A 255 -5.90 -0.37 1.77
N LEU A 256 -7.07 -1.02 1.58
CA LEU A 256 -7.36 -1.88 0.43
C LEU A 256 -7.43 -1.13 -0.91
N PHE A 257 -7.52 0.18 -0.92
CA PHE A 257 -7.36 0.96 -2.15
C PHE A 257 -5.89 1.21 -2.54
N HIS A 258 -4.94 0.66 -1.78
CA HIS A 258 -3.50 0.79 -2.03
C HIS A 258 -2.88 -0.58 -2.32
N VAL A 259 -1.87 -0.60 -3.20
CA VAL A 259 -1.20 -1.82 -3.68
C VAL A 259 -0.72 -2.74 -2.56
N PHE A 260 -0.21 -2.17 -1.45
CA PHE A 260 0.32 -2.97 -0.34
C PHE A 260 -0.74 -3.92 0.24
N ALA A 261 -1.94 -3.42 0.52
CA ALA A 261 -3.00 -4.27 1.04
C ALA A 261 -3.74 -5.03 -0.06
N ASN A 262 -4.07 -4.38 -1.18
CA ASN A 262 -4.91 -4.97 -2.21
C ASN A 262 -4.21 -6.04 -3.04
N ALA A 263 -3.06 -5.71 -3.65
CA ALA A 263 -2.34 -6.65 -4.50
C ALA A 263 -1.31 -7.50 -3.73
N GLY A 264 -1.05 -7.17 -2.45
CA GLY A 264 -0.12 -7.90 -1.59
C GLY A 264 -0.81 -8.73 -0.51
N ILE A 265 -1.30 -8.06 0.54
CA ILE A 265 -1.79 -8.74 1.76
C ILE A 265 -3.04 -9.57 1.48
N GLN A 266 -4.01 -9.02 0.76
CA GLN A 266 -5.25 -9.71 0.43
C GLN A 266 -4.99 -10.98 -0.40
N PRO A 267 -4.26 -10.97 -1.53
CA PRO A 267 -3.94 -12.18 -2.26
C PRO A 267 -3.15 -13.20 -1.42
N ALA A 268 -2.19 -12.75 -0.60
CA ALA A 268 -1.44 -13.65 0.29
C ALA A 268 -2.36 -14.35 1.31
N ALA A 269 -3.32 -13.61 1.89
CA ALA A 269 -4.31 -14.17 2.80
C ALA A 269 -5.20 -15.22 2.10
N PHE A 270 -5.66 -14.98 0.87
CA PHE A 270 -6.45 -15.95 0.12
C PHE A 270 -5.65 -17.17 -0.33
N VAL A 271 -4.41 -16.96 -0.80
CA VAL A 271 -3.50 -18.07 -1.20
C VAL A 271 -3.17 -18.96 -0.01
N SER A 272 -2.92 -18.40 1.16
CA SER A 272 -2.70 -19.15 2.41
C SER A 272 -4.00 -19.66 3.06
N ARG A 273 -5.17 -19.36 2.46
CA ARG A 273 -6.49 -19.73 3.01
C ARG A 273 -6.70 -19.22 4.44
N GLY A 274 -6.01 -18.13 4.78
CA GLY A 274 -6.02 -17.48 6.07
C GLY A 274 -7.23 -16.58 6.29
N THR A 275 -7.21 -15.86 7.41
CA THR A 275 -8.24 -14.90 7.79
C THR A 275 -7.73 -13.48 7.60
N MET A 276 -8.53 -12.57 7.05
CA MET A 276 -8.27 -11.14 7.03
C MET A 276 -9.00 -10.44 8.16
N THR A 277 -8.30 -9.76 9.05
CA THR A 277 -8.92 -8.89 10.07
C THR A 277 -8.91 -7.44 9.58
N LEU A 278 -10.09 -6.92 9.24
CA LEU A 278 -10.25 -5.61 8.63
C LEU A 278 -10.30 -4.49 9.68
N VAL A 279 -9.43 -3.49 9.53
CA VAL A 279 -9.43 -2.26 10.33
C VAL A 279 -9.73 -1.08 9.41
N PRO A 280 -10.85 -0.36 9.61
CA PRO A 280 -11.30 0.66 8.68
C PRO A 280 -10.48 1.95 8.72
N ASN A 281 -9.78 2.22 9.83
CA ASN A 281 -8.98 3.43 10.01
C ASN A 281 -7.63 3.10 10.64
N ALA A 282 -6.59 3.04 9.84
CA ALA A 282 -5.21 2.79 10.29
C ALA A 282 -4.67 3.86 11.26
N ARG A 283 -5.27 5.06 11.29
CA ARG A 283 -4.86 6.16 12.18
C ARG A 283 -5.44 6.04 13.60
N ASP A 284 -6.45 5.19 13.78
CA ASP A 284 -7.01 4.88 15.10
C ASP A 284 -6.14 3.80 15.76
N ILE A 285 -4.98 4.23 16.26
CA ILE A 285 -3.99 3.32 16.88
C ILE A 285 -4.58 2.48 18.00
N PRO A 286 -5.41 3.02 18.92
CA PRO A 286 -6.12 2.21 19.91
C PRO A 286 -6.99 1.10 19.33
N ASP A 287 -7.70 1.39 18.22
CA ASP A 287 -8.54 0.41 17.54
C ASP A 287 -7.71 -0.69 16.87
N VAL A 288 -6.59 -0.32 16.24
CA VAL A 288 -5.63 -1.28 15.65
C VAL A 288 -5.14 -2.26 16.73
N MET A 289 -4.61 -1.75 17.85
CA MET A 289 -4.05 -2.57 18.93
C MET A 289 -5.10 -3.48 19.58
N LYS A 290 -6.27 -2.93 19.93
CA LYS A 290 -7.37 -3.73 20.49
C LYS A 290 -7.91 -4.77 19.51
N THR A 291 -7.83 -4.50 18.21
CA THR A 291 -8.21 -5.47 17.19
C THR A 291 -7.20 -6.61 17.14
N ILE A 292 -5.89 -6.33 17.18
CA ILE A 292 -4.84 -7.37 17.28
C ILE A 292 -5.12 -8.29 18.49
N GLU A 293 -5.28 -7.71 19.67
CA GLU A 293 -5.52 -8.44 20.92
C GLU A 293 -6.76 -9.34 20.83
N LYS A 294 -7.88 -8.78 20.35
CA LYS A 294 -9.18 -9.47 20.30
C LYS A 294 -9.23 -10.58 19.25
N THR A 295 -8.61 -10.37 18.10
CA THR A 295 -8.68 -11.31 16.98
C THR A 295 -7.47 -12.22 16.90
N LYS A 296 -6.49 -12.02 17.79
CA LYS A 296 -5.21 -12.74 17.81
C LYS A 296 -4.55 -12.74 16.44
N ALA A 297 -4.48 -11.54 15.82
CA ALA A 297 -3.80 -11.37 14.55
C ALA A 297 -2.34 -11.83 14.63
N THR A 298 -1.89 -12.58 13.63
CA THR A 298 -0.57 -13.23 13.62
C THR A 298 0.41 -12.57 12.65
N PHE A 299 -0.10 -11.97 11.59
CA PHE A 299 0.69 -11.24 10.61
C PHE A 299 0.26 -9.77 10.56
N PHE A 300 1.22 -8.87 10.78
CA PHE A 300 0.98 -7.43 10.89
C PHE A 300 1.77 -6.64 9.84
N PRO A 301 1.22 -6.46 8.64
CA PRO A 301 1.72 -5.51 7.64
C PRO A 301 1.48 -4.07 8.10
N SER A 302 2.55 -3.27 8.12
CA SER A 302 2.47 -1.92 8.65
C SER A 302 3.50 -0.96 8.00
N VAL A 303 3.57 0.23 8.53
CA VAL A 303 4.52 1.28 8.13
C VAL A 303 5.24 1.82 9.36
N PRO A 304 6.46 2.38 9.24
CA PRO A 304 7.24 2.86 10.38
C PRO A 304 6.50 3.82 11.31
N THR A 305 5.69 4.72 10.73
CA THR A 305 4.90 5.69 11.53
C THR A 305 3.87 5.03 12.43
N MET A 306 3.31 3.88 12.04
CA MET A 306 2.35 3.14 12.86
C MET A 306 3.06 2.41 14.00
N PHE A 307 4.20 1.75 13.73
CA PHE A 307 5.01 1.13 14.79
C PHE A 307 5.42 2.17 15.85
N ASN A 308 5.93 3.34 15.42
CA ASN A 308 6.29 4.42 16.33
C ASN A 308 5.11 4.91 17.17
N ALA A 309 3.95 5.13 16.54
CA ALA A 309 2.74 5.56 17.25
C ALA A 309 2.27 4.54 18.28
N MET A 310 2.41 3.24 18.01
CA MET A 310 2.08 2.17 18.96
C MET A 310 3.05 2.15 20.14
N LEU A 311 4.37 2.26 19.89
CA LEU A 311 5.41 2.20 20.93
C LEU A 311 5.28 3.29 22.00
N VAL A 312 4.79 4.48 21.63
CA VAL A 312 4.63 5.60 22.59
C VAL A 312 3.22 5.69 23.18
N HIS A 313 2.29 4.84 22.73
CA HIS A 313 0.89 4.92 23.16
C HIS A 313 0.70 4.38 24.60
N PRO A 314 -0.15 5.00 25.45
CA PRO A 314 -0.40 4.55 26.83
C PRO A 314 -0.85 3.09 26.98
N LEU A 315 -1.58 2.53 25.98
CA LEU A 315 -1.94 1.10 26.00
C LEU A 315 -0.71 0.19 26.01
N VAL A 316 0.39 0.59 25.37
CA VAL A 316 1.66 -0.15 25.33
C VAL A 316 2.52 0.20 26.54
N THR A 317 2.77 1.51 26.78
CA THR A 317 3.67 1.95 27.87
C THR A 317 3.18 1.56 29.26
N GLU A 318 1.86 1.38 29.44
CA GLU A 318 1.23 0.92 30.68
C GLU A 318 0.83 -0.56 30.64
N SER A 319 1.28 -1.32 29.64
CA SER A 319 1.01 -2.77 29.46
C SER A 319 -0.49 -3.12 29.51
N LYS A 320 -1.34 -2.30 28.89
CA LYS A 320 -2.81 -2.45 28.87
C LYS A 320 -3.34 -3.19 27.64
N VAL A 321 -2.47 -3.66 26.75
CA VAL A 321 -2.82 -4.40 25.54
C VAL A 321 -1.82 -5.54 25.32
N ASP A 322 -2.33 -6.70 24.90
CA ASP A 322 -1.54 -7.88 24.55
C ASP A 322 -1.35 -7.96 23.03
N LEU A 323 -0.12 -7.77 22.58
CA LEU A 323 0.28 -7.87 21.16
C LEU A 323 1.08 -9.15 20.85
N SER A 324 1.22 -10.07 21.81
CA SER A 324 2.05 -11.27 21.70
C SER A 324 1.57 -12.31 20.69
N SER A 325 0.37 -12.15 20.14
CA SER A 325 -0.13 -13.01 19.07
C SER A 325 0.56 -12.78 17.73
N ILE A 326 1.21 -11.62 17.55
CA ILE A 326 1.93 -11.30 16.31
C ILE A 326 3.15 -12.21 16.18
N LYS A 327 3.22 -12.98 15.10
CA LYS A 327 4.37 -13.83 14.75
C LYS A 327 5.36 -13.07 13.87
N LEU A 328 4.84 -12.24 12.96
CA LEU A 328 5.63 -11.55 11.95
C LEU A 328 5.03 -10.19 11.59
N CYS A 329 5.88 -9.20 11.44
CA CYS A 329 5.54 -7.91 10.85
C CYS A 329 6.29 -7.71 9.53
N ILE A 330 5.66 -6.99 8.59
CA ILE A 330 6.36 -6.43 7.43
C ILE A 330 6.21 -4.92 7.43
N SER A 331 7.33 -4.23 7.35
CA SER A 331 7.40 -2.77 7.23
C SER A 331 7.67 -2.38 5.78
N GLY A 332 6.91 -1.43 5.26
CA GLY A 332 7.08 -0.94 3.88
C GLY A 332 6.79 0.56 3.77
N ALA A 333 6.77 1.04 2.53
CA ALA A 333 6.50 2.43 2.15
C ALA A 333 7.58 3.47 2.52
N SER A 334 8.35 3.28 3.58
CA SER A 334 9.49 4.12 3.97
C SER A 334 10.50 3.31 4.79
N ALA A 335 11.72 3.83 4.95
CA ALA A 335 12.76 3.18 5.74
C ALA A 335 12.34 3.05 7.23
N LEU A 336 12.66 1.93 7.83
CA LEU A 336 12.43 1.64 9.24
C LEU A 336 13.70 2.00 10.05
N LEU A 337 13.52 2.75 11.13
CA LEU A 337 14.62 3.03 12.06
C LEU A 337 14.94 1.78 12.88
N GLN A 338 16.23 1.52 13.10
CA GLN A 338 16.70 0.36 13.87
C GLN A 338 16.13 0.35 15.30
N ASP A 339 16.13 1.48 15.99
CA ASP A 339 15.52 1.61 17.34
C ASP A 339 14.04 1.21 17.35
N THR A 340 13.27 1.66 16.36
CA THR A 340 11.85 1.29 16.22
C THR A 340 11.70 -0.23 16.04
N LYS A 341 12.52 -0.82 15.17
CA LYS A 341 12.52 -2.26 14.93
C LYS A 341 12.81 -3.04 16.21
N GLU A 342 13.93 -2.75 16.87
CA GLU A 342 14.38 -3.45 18.08
C GLU A 342 13.35 -3.36 19.22
N ARG A 343 12.81 -2.16 19.46
CA ARG A 343 11.80 -1.93 20.51
C ARG A 343 10.49 -2.65 20.21
N PHE A 344 10.03 -2.66 18.97
CA PHE A 344 8.78 -3.33 18.63
C PHE A 344 8.91 -4.86 18.63
N GLU A 345 10.04 -5.39 18.17
CA GLU A 345 10.36 -6.82 18.26
C GLU A 345 10.45 -7.29 19.73
N ALA A 346 11.08 -6.50 20.60
CA ALA A 346 11.11 -6.78 22.03
C ALA A 346 9.72 -6.76 22.68
N LEU A 347 8.84 -5.84 22.26
CA LEU A 347 7.47 -5.73 22.76
C LEU A 347 6.61 -6.94 22.39
N THR A 348 6.74 -7.44 21.15
CA THR A 348 5.83 -8.45 20.61
C THR A 348 6.43 -9.85 20.56
N SER A 349 7.75 -9.97 20.75
CA SER A 349 8.54 -11.19 20.50
C SER A 349 8.43 -11.68 19.05
N SER A 350 8.05 -10.80 18.11
CA SER A 350 7.95 -11.08 16.68
C SER A 350 9.19 -10.58 15.94
N ARG A 351 9.26 -10.85 14.62
CA ARG A 351 10.25 -10.25 13.72
C ARG A 351 9.59 -9.16 12.88
N ILE A 352 10.34 -8.07 12.61
CA ILE A 352 9.98 -7.10 11.57
C ILE A 352 10.94 -7.28 10.40
N VAL A 353 10.39 -7.56 9.24
CA VAL A 353 11.10 -7.54 7.95
C VAL A 353 10.75 -6.28 7.18
N GLU A 354 11.68 -5.82 6.34
CA GLU A 354 11.43 -4.69 5.44
C GLU A 354 11.11 -5.19 4.04
N GLY A 355 10.10 -4.60 3.41
CA GLY A 355 9.68 -4.93 2.06
C GLY A 355 9.64 -3.71 1.15
N TYR A 356 10.03 -3.88 -0.10
CA TYR A 356 9.96 -2.88 -1.15
C TYR A 356 9.08 -3.33 -2.28
N ALA A 357 8.21 -2.44 -2.70
CA ALA A 357 7.30 -2.62 -3.82
C ALA A 357 6.83 -1.29 -4.39
N LEU A 358 6.28 -1.34 -5.60
CA LEU A 358 5.64 -0.22 -6.27
C LEU A 358 4.21 -0.61 -6.67
N THR A 359 3.37 0.39 -6.95
CA THR A 359 2.05 0.15 -7.54
C THR A 359 2.20 -0.53 -8.90
N GLU A 360 3.19 -0.13 -9.66
CA GLU A 360 3.53 -0.62 -10.99
C GLU A 360 4.07 -2.06 -10.99
N SER A 361 4.57 -2.54 -9.87
CA SER A 361 5.01 -3.93 -9.72
C SER A 361 3.91 -4.88 -9.23
N MET A 362 2.71 -4.37 -8.95
CA MET A 362 1.65 -5.14 -8.30
C MET A 362 2.13 -5.89 -7.05
N MET A 363 2.96 -5.25 -6.23
CA MET A 363 3.59 -5.75 -5.00
C MET A 363 4.84 -6.62 -5.24
N ALA A 364 5.27 -7.35 -4.24
CA ALA A 364 6.29 -8.42 -4.16
C ALA A 364 7.57 -8.22 -5.01
N ILE A 365 8.43 -7.26 -4.64
CA ILE A 365 9.74 -7.08 -5.32
C ILE A 365 10.88 -7.61 -4.47
N CYS A 366 11.14 -6.95 -3.34
CA CYS A 366 12.22 -7.30 -2.43
C CYS A 366 11.70 -7.38 -1.00
N CYS A 367 12.32 -8.26 -0.22
CA CYS A 367 12.06 -8.36 1.20
C CYS A 367 13.33 -8.80 1.94
N THR A 368 13.54 -8.34 3.17
CA THR A 368 14.60 -8.87 4.01
C THR A 368 14.23 -10.30 4.43
N PRO A 369 15.20 -11.22 4.52
CA PRO A 369 14.95 -12.56 5.05
C PRO A 369 14.52 -12.48 6.52
N VAL A 370 13.77 -13.48 6.98
CA VAL A 370 13.26 -13.51 8.36
C VAL A 370 14.32 -14.02 9.33
N GLU A 371 15.04 -15.08 8.94
CA GLU A 371 16.07 -15.75 9.75
C GLU A 371 17.49 -15.38 9.32
N GLY A 372 17.66 -14.94 8.06
CA GLY A 372 18.94 -14.54 7.49
C GLY A 372 19.48 -13.22 8.03
N ALA A 373 20.57 -12.75 7.43
CA ALA A 373 21.22 -11.52 7.86
C ALA A 373 20.34 -10.28 7.63
N TYR A 374 20.17 -9.47 8.66
CA TYR A 374 19.56 -8.15 8.54
C TYR A 374 20.65 -7.11 8.28
N LYS A 375 20.54 -6.42 7.14
CA LYS A 375 21.46 -5.32 6.79
C LYS A 375 20.71 -3.99 6.90
N VAL A 376 21.12 -3.16 7.83
CA VAL A 376 20.50 -1.85 8.10
C VAL A 376 20.46 -0.98 6.84
N GLY A 377 19.31 -0.40 6.53
CA GLY A 377 19.11 0.45 5.35
C GLY A 377 18.85 -0.30 4.05
N SER A 378 18.96 -1.64 4.04
CA SER A 378 18.60 -2.46 2.88
C SER A 378 17.08 -2.67 2.81
N ILE A 379 16.54 -2.70 1.59
CA ILE A 379 15.19 -3.15 1.28
C ILE A 379 15.08 -4.67 1.11
N GLY A 380 16.13 -5.41 1.49
CA GLY A 380 16.22 -6.85 1.33
C GLY A 380 16.71 -7.27 -0.05
N MET A 381 16.32 -8.47 -0.45
CA MET A 381 16.70 -9.10 -1.70
C MET A 381 15.47 -9.47 -2.52
N PRO A 382 15.60 -9.66 -3.86
CA PRO A 382 14.49 -10.05 -4.73
C PRO A 382 13.84 -11.35 -4.24
N VAL A 383 12.50 -11.38 -4.18
CA VAL A 383 11.74 -12.60 -3.86
C VAL A 383 11.78 -13.59 -5.03
N ALA A 384 11.20 -14.79 -4.84
CA ALA A 384 11.17 -15.82 -5.88
C ALA A 384 10.68 -15.29 -7.24
N ASP A 385 11.37 -15.65 -8.31
CA ASP A 385 11.10 -15.27 -9.71
C ASP A 385 11.21 -13.77 -10.04
N VAL A 386 11.64 -12.94 -9.09
CA VAL A 386 12.00 -11.55 -9.33
C VAL A 386 13.49 -11.45 -9.65
N SER A 387 13.82 -10.65 -10.63
CA SER A 387 15.20 -10.29 -10.96
C SER A 387 15.35 -8.78 -10.89
N VAL A 388 16.44 -8.34 -10.29
CA VAL A 388 16.79 -6.92 -10.19
C VAL A 388 18.19 -6.73 -10.74
N ARG A 389 18.34 -5.65 -11.53
CA ARG A 389 19.65 -5.13 -11.95
C ARG A 389 19.74 -3.65 -11.61
N ILE A 390 20.93 -3.16 -11.43
CA ILE A 390 21.22 -1.74 -11.30
C ILE A 390 21.65 -1.24 -12.68
N ALA A 391 20.84 -0.40 -13.29
CA ALA A 391 21.10 0.16 -14.62
C ALA A 391 21.94 1.42 -14.51
N ASP A 392 22.87 1.60 -15.44
CA ASP A 392 23.62 2.84 -15.57
C ASP A 392 22.66 4.01 -15.88
N VAL A 393 22.88 5.16 -15.25
CA VAL A 393 21.96 6.32 -15.37
C VAL A 393 22.05 6.99 -16.76
N GLU A 394 23.23 6.90 -17.41
CA GLU A 394 23.46 7.47 -18.73
C GLU A 394 23.16 6.48 -19.86
N ASP A 395 23.34 5.19 -19.62
CA ASP A 395 23.07 4.12 -20.59
C ASP A 395 22.28 2.98 -19.93
N ASP A 396 20.97 3.09 -19.92
CA ASP A 396 20.04 2.18 -19.23
C ASP A 396 20.10 0.73 -19.73
N SER A 397 20.76 0.49 -20.87
CA SER A 397 21.02 -0.88 -21.38
C SER A 397 22.14 -1.59 -20.63
N LYS A 398 23.02 -0.86 -19.95
CA LYS A 398 24.13 -1.42 -19.16
C LYS A 398 23.72 -1.71 -17.73
N SER A 399 24.19 -2.85 -17.21
CA SER A 399 24.09 -3.19 -15.79
C SER A 399 25.40 -2.82 -15.11
N LEU A 400 25.29 -2.15 -13.97
CA LEU A 400 26.44 -1.85 -13.11
C LEU A 400 26.83 -3.09 -12.29
N PRO A 401 28.11 -3.23 -11.92
CA PRO A 401 28.56 -4.31 -11.03
C PRO A 401 28.02 -4.12 -9.60
N PHE A 402 28.18 -5.13 -8.77
CA PHE A 402 27.83 -5.07 -7.34
C PHE A 402 28.75 -4.10 -6.59
N GLY A 403 28.26 -3.54 -5.48
CA GLY A 403 29.03 -2.68 -4.59
C GLY A 403 28.44 -1.27 -4.45
N ALA A 404 28.70 -0.65 -3.31
CA ALA A 404 28.11 0.64 -2.92
C ALA A 404 28.54 1.82 -3.80
N ASP A 405 29.68 1.71 -4.50
CA ASP A 405 30.15 2.76 -5.43
C ASP A 405 29.41 2.76 -6.78
N ASN A 406 28.61 1.73 -7.05
CA ASN A 406 27.93 1.50 -8.32
C ASN A 406 26.43 1.87 -8.22
N ILE A 407 26.16 3.15 -8.02
CA ILE A 407 24.80 3.68 -7.91
C ILE A 407 24.18 3.88 -9.29
N GLY A 408 23.02 3.25 -9.53
CA GLY A 408 22.26 3.37 -10.75
C GLY A 408 20.77 3.20 -10.51
N GLU A 409 19.97 3.16 -11.59
CA GLU A 409 18.53 2.95 -11.49
C GLU A 409 18.21 1.47 -11.18
N ILE A 410 17.35 1.25 -10.19
CA ILE A 410 16.84 -0.09 -9.87
C ILE A 410 15.85 -0.49 -10.96
N VAL A 411 16.17 -1.54 -11.71
CA VAL A 411 15.33 -2.08 -12.79
C VAL A 411 14.90 -3.50 -12.46
N ILE A 412 13.62 -3.78 -12.67
CA ILE A 412 12.97 -5.00 -12.19
C ILE A 412 12.39 -5.78 -13.36
N SER A 413 12.63 -7.09 -13.36
CA SER A 413 11.97 -8.05 -14.23
C SER A 413 11.24 -9.07 -13.33
N ALA A 414 9.91 -9.17 -13.47
CA ALA A 414 9.08 -10.00 -12.60
C ALA A 414 7.78 -10.44 -13.30
N PRO A 415 7.23 -11.61 -12.94
CA PRO A 415 6.04 -12.14 -13.62
C PRO A 415 4.75 -11.41 -13.24
N GLN A 416 4.73 -10.67 -12.15
CA GLN A 416 3.53 -9.98 -11.63
C GLN A 416 3.45 -8.49 -11.99
N LEU A 417 4.34 -7.94 -12.82
CA LEU A 417 4.30 -6.52 -13.18
C LEU A 417 2.93 -6.11 -13.75
N MET A 418 2.57 -4.85 -13.57
CA MET A 418 1.38 -4.28 -14.20
C MET A 418 1.37 -4.50 -15.72
N GLU A 419 0.19 -4.57 -16.32
CA GLU A 419 0.06 -4.55 -17.78
C GLU A 419 0.50 -3.19 -18.37
N GLY A 420 0.29 -2.13 -17.61
CA GLY A 420 0.59 -0.74 -17.95
C GLY A 420 -0.36 0.22 -17.24
N TYR A 421 -0.28 1.50 -17.56
CA TYR A 421 -1.24 2.49 -17.12
C TYR A 421 -2.46 2.52 -18.06
N TRP A 422 -3.65 2.54 -17.46
CA TRP A 422 -4.91 2.57 -18.19
C TRP A 422 -4.97 3.72 -19.21
N GLN A 423 -5.11 3.40 -20.49
CA GLN A 423 -5.18 4.37 -21.59
C GLN A 423 -4.04 5.41 -21.63
N ARG A 424 -2.86 5.06 -21.10
CA ARG A 424 -1.66 5.91 -21.08
C ARG A 424 -0.44 5.16 -21.68
N PRO A 425 -0.44 4.86 -23.00
CA PRO A 425 0.63 4.08 -23.62
C PRO A 425 2.00 4.77 -23.48
N ASP A 426 2.07 6.10 -23.63
CA ASP A 426 3.33 6.84 -23.51
C ASP A 426 3.92 6.72 -22.10
N ALA A 427 3.11 6.97 -21.06
CA ALA A 427 3.54 6.81 -19.67
C ALA A 427 3.91 5.35 -19.34
N THR A 428 3.25 4.38 -19.97
CA THR A 428 3.60 2.96 -19.83
C THR A 428 4.97 2.69 -20.44
N ALA A 429 5.24 3.18 -21.66
CA ALA A 429 6.52 3.00 -22.35
C ALA A 429 7.70 3.67 -21.64
N GLU A 430 7.46 4.72 -20.85
CA GLU A 430 8.49 5.33 -19.99
C GLU A 430 8.93 4.40 -18.85
N MET A 431 7.98 3.64 -18.27
CA MET A 431 8.21 2.80 -17.09
C MET A 431 8.50 1.34 -17.44
N LEU A 432 7.83 0.80 -18.47
CA LEU A 432 7.98 -0.58 -18.93
C LEU A 432 8.69 -0.61 -20.28
N LYS A 433 9.95 -1.06 -20.26
CA LYS A 433 10.77 -1.19 -21.48
C LYS A 433 11.21 -2.63 -21.64
N ALA A 434 10.92 -3.27 -22.76
CA ALA A 434 11.31 -4.65 -23.06
C ALA A 434 10.94 -5.67 -21.96
N GLY A 435 9.83 -5.45 -21.22
CA GLY A 435 9.39 -6.33 -20.13
C GLY A 435 10.07 -6.05 -18.78
N GLU A 436 10.89 -5.01 -18.68
CA GLU A 436 11.51 -4.55 -17.44
C GLU A 436 10.83 -3.28 -16.94
N LEU A 437 10.65 -3.16 -15.62
CA LEU A 437 10.13 -2.00 -14.94
C LEU A 437 11.29 -1.12 -14.46
N PHE A 438 11.36 0.10 -14.97
CA PHE A 438 12.27 1.17 -14.54
C PHE A 438 11.63 1.94 -13.40
N THR A 439 12.16 1.78 -12.20
CA THR A 439 11.48 2.23 -10.97
C THR A 439 11.56 3.73 -10.72
N GLY A 440 12.57 4.38 -11.32
CA GLY A 440 12.94 5.75 -10.98
C GLY A 440 13.57 5.89 -9.60
N ASP A 441 13.79 4.79 -8.86
CA ASP A 441 14.55 4.75 -7.62
C ASP A 441 16.01 4.40 -7.93
N LEU A 442 16.94 5.15 -7.35
CA LEU A 442 18.38 4.94 -7.47
C LEU A 442 18.89 4.14 -6.29
N GLY A 443 19.81 3.23 -6.56
CA GLY A 443 20.37 2.39 -5.52
C GLY A 443 21.55 1.56 -6.03
N TYR A 444 21.98 0.67 -5.19
CA TYR A 444 23.00 -0.33 -5.53
C TYR A 444 22.63 -1.70 -4.96
N MET A 445 23.25 -2.74 -5.48
CA MET A 445 23.15 -4.11 -4.97
C MET A 445 24.52 -4.52 -4.45
N ASP A 446 24.59 -5.07 -3.25
CA ASP A 446 25.82 -5.60 -2.71
C ASP A 446 26.14 -7.01 -3.26
N GLU A 447 27.29 -7.55 -2.88
CA GLU A 447 27.79 -8.86 -3.33
C GLU A 447 26.92 -10.04 -2.86
N ASP A 448 26.17 -9.86 -1.77
CA ASP A 448 25.23 -10.84 -1.23
C ASP A 448 23.83 -10.74 -1.87
N GLY A 449 23.61 -9.71 -2.71
CA GLY A 449 22.34 -9.48 -3.39
C GLY A 449 21.32 -8.65 -2.60
N TYR A 450 21.74 -8.00 -1.52
CA TYR A 450 20.92 -7.01 -0.82
C TYR A 450 20.91 -5.71 -1.58
N ILE A 451 19.74 -5.09 -1.66
CA ILE A 451 19.53 -3.85 -2.39
C ILE A 451 19.35 -2.68 -1.41
N PHE A 452 20.00 -1.58 -1.74
CA PHE A 452 19.97 -0.34 -0.95
C PHE A 452 19.46 0.78 -1.83
N ILE A 453 18.36 1.44 -1.41
CA ILE A 453 17.86 2.64 -2.10
C ILE A 453 18.62 3.83 -1.57
N VAL A 454 19.23 4.58 -2.49
CA VAL A 454 19.93 5.82 -2.18
C VAL A 454 18.96 7.00 -2.25
N ASP A 455 18.24 7.17 -3.38
CA ASP A 455 17.22 8.23 -3.54
C ASP A 455 16.36 7.99 -4.79
N ARG A 456 15.52 8.99 -5.13
CA ARG A 456 14.79 9.02 -6.38
C ARG A 456 15.52 9.81 -7.46
N LYS A 457 15.59 9.27 -8.66
CA LYS A 457 16.25 9.87 -9.83
C LYS A 457 15.85 11.33 -10.07
N LYS A 458 14.60 11.67 -9.81
CA LYS A 458 14.03 13.02 -9.98
C LYS A 458 14.17 13.96 -8.77
N ASP A 459 14.45 13.41 -7.58
CA ASP A 459 14.52 14.17 -6.34
C ASP A 459 15.97 14.61 -6.03
N VAL A 460 16.94 14.23 -6.88
CA VAL A 460 18.34 14.60 -6.79
C VAL A 460 18.50 16.11 -6.86
N ILE A 461 19.15 16.69 -5.85
CA ILE A 461 19.40 18.13 -5.77
C ILE A 461 20.71 18.45 -6.51
N LYS A 462 20.68 19.40 -7.42
CA LYS A 462 21.84 19.80 -8.22
C LYS A 462 22.47 21.08 -7.66
N VAL A 463 23.45 20.92 -6.77
CA VAL A 463 24.16 22.05 -6.14
C VAL A 463 25.45 22.32 -6.89
N SER A 464 25.51 23.41 -7.69
CA SER A 464 26.72 23.79 -8.47
C SER A 464 27.30 22.65 -9.32
N GLY A 465 26.45 21.80 -9.90
CA GLY A 465 26.84 20.62 -10.69
C GLY A 465 27.13 19.36 -9.90
N PHE A 466 27.16 19.44 -8.57
CA PHE A 466 27.23 18.24 -7.71
C PHE A 466 25.84 17.70 -7.42
N GLN A 467 25.73 16.39 -7.39
CA GLN A 467 24.50 15.70 -7.00
C GLN A 467 24.47 15.54 -5.47
N VAL A 468 23.34 15.94 -4.87
CA VAL A 468 23.07 15.74 -3.45
C VAL A 468 21.82 14.89 -3.32
N TRP A 469 21.93 13.80 -2.59
CA TRP A 469 20.84 12.87 -2.33
C TRP A 469 20.05 13.33 -1.10
N PRO A 470 18.78 13.74 -1.22
CA PRO A 470 17.97 14.14 -0.06
C PRO A 470 18.02 13.15 1.08
N ARG A 471 17.93 11.86 0.78
CA ARG A 471 17.92 10.80 1.80
C ARG A 471 19.24 10.73 2.60
N GLU A 472 20.37 10.91 1.95
CA GLU A 472 21.68 10.94 2.64
C GLU A 472 21.71 12.04 3.72
N VAL A 473 21.14 13.19 3.39
CA VAL A 473 21.03 14.32 4.32
C VAL A 473 20.00 14.03 5.42
N GLU A 474 18.85 13.45 5.06
CA GLU A 474 17.81 13.04 6.01
C GLU A 474 18.32 12.01 7.02
N GLU A 475 19.12 11.03 6.59
CA GLU A 475 19.72 10.01 7.46
C GLU A 475 20.70 10.60 8.48
N VAL A 476 21.43 11.64 8.09
CA VAL A 476 22.28 12.39 9.04
C VAL A 476 21.45 13.21 10.00
N LEU A 477 20.43 13.91 9.51
CA LEU A 477 19.52 14.72 10.34
C LEU A 477 18.77 13.88 11.36
N ALA A 478 18.34 12.67 11.00
CA ALA A 478 17.65 11.74 11.90
C ALA A 478 18.52 11.25 13.07
N GLN A 479 19.84 11.35 12.98
CA GLN A 479 20.76 11.04 14.08
C GLN A 479 20.87 12.18 15.12
N HIS A 480 20.34 13.36 14.82
CA HIS A 480 20.39 14.49 15.76
C HIS A 480 19.37 14.27 16.89
N PRO A 481 19.76 14.35 18.19
CA PRO A 481 18.89 13.99 19.32
C PRO A 481 17.57 14.76 19.41
N ALA A 482 17.55 16.00 18.91
CA ALA A 482 16.35 16.84 18.93
C ALA A 482 15.40 16.58 17.74
N VAL A 483 15.80 15.84 16.70
CA VAL A 483 15.00 15.65 15.49
C VAL A 483 14.07 14.45 15.63
N LEU A 484 12.77 14.69 15.51
CA LEU A 484 11.74 13.65 15.44
C LEU A 484 11.53 13.15 14.02
N GLU A 485 11.39 14.11 13.09
CA GLU A 485 11.17 13.84 11.66
C GLU A 485 11.84 14.92 10.82
N CYS A 486 12.30 14.56 9.65
CA CYS A 486 12.83 15.54 8.69
C CYS A 486 12.47 15.17 7.26
N SER A 487 12.53 16.14 6.38
CA SER A 487 12.46 15.96 4.93
C SER A 487 13.38 16.97 4.26
N VAL A 488 14.06 16.54 3.21
CA VAL A 488 15.03 17.34 2.47
C VAL A 488 14.66 17.41 1.00
N ALA A 489 14.77 18.59 0.40
CA ALA A 489 14.60 18.78 -1.03
C ALA A 489 15.46 19.94 -1.54
N GLY A 490 15.66 19.97 -2.87
CA GLY A 490 16.22 21.13 -3.57
C GLY A 490 15.19 22.24 -3.69
N ILE A 491 15.63 23.46 -3.45
CA ILE A 491 14.89 24.67 -3.79
C ILE A 491 15.71 25.50 -4.77
N PRO A 492 15.06 26.23 -5.69
CA PRO A 492 15.79 27.09 -6.64
C PRO A 492 16.72 28.08 -5.94
N ASP A 493 17.95 28.15 -6.38
CA ASP A 493 18.95 29.11 -5.87
C ASP A 493 19.73 29.76 -7.02
N PRO A 494 19.76 31.10 -7.10
CA PRO A 494 20.43 31.81 -8.19
C PRO A 494 21.94 31.57 -8.29
N LYS A 495 22.60 31.17 -7.20
CA LYS A 495 24.05 30.96 -7.14
C LYS A 495 24.48 29.53 -7.44
N THR A 496 23.69 28.57 -7.04
CA THR A 496 24.05 27.14 -7.05
C THR A 496 23.12 26.28 -7.89
N THR A 497 22.21 26.88 -8.66
CA THR A 497 21.10 26.25 -9.38
C THR A 497 20.02 25.80 -8.41
N GLU A 498 20.37 24.96 -7.45
CA GLU A 498 19.53 24.54 -6.33
C GLU A 498 20.32 24.63 -5.03
N ALA A 499 19.62 24.83 -3.94
CA ALA A 499 20.16 24.74 -2.58
C ALA A 499 19.43 23.66 -1.78
N VAL A 500 20.17 22.97 -0.92
CA VAL A 500 19.60 21.98 0.00
C VAL A 500 18.79 22.70 1.07
N LYS A 501 17.49 22.35 1.19
CA LYS A 501 16.61 22.78 2.28
C LYS A 501 16.12 21.60 3.07
N ALA A 502 16.15 21.73 4.43
CA ALA A 502 15.61 20.77 5.36
C ALA A 502 14.37 21.33 6.08
N TRP A 503 13.30 20.57 6.13
CA TRP A 503 12.13 20.80 6.99
C TRP A 503 12.19 19.80 8.15
N ILE A 504 12.12 20.30 9.39
CA ILE A 504 12.41 19.51 10.59
C ILE A 504 11.26 19.63 11.59
N VAL A 505 10.85 18.50 12.16
CA VAL A 505 9.98 18.42 13.33
C VAL A 505 10.85 17.99 14.51
N LEU A 506 10.81 18.74 15.59
CA LEU A 506 11.57 18.43 16.80
C LEU A 506 10.80 17.49 17.73
N ASN A 507 11.53 16.72 18.52
CA ASN A 507 10.99 15.94 19.62
C ASN A 507 10.33 16.87 20.67
N GLU A 508 9.28 16.41 21.32
CA GLU A 508 8.57 17.16 22.34
C GLU A 508 9.53 17.58 23.47
N GLY A 509 9.49 18.87 23.80
CA GLY A 509 10.37 19.45 24.83
C GLY A 509 11.82 19.68 24.41
N GLN A 510 12.19 19.34 23.17
CA GLN A 510 13.52 19.65 22.63
C GLN A 510 13.53 20.95 21.84
N SER A 511 14.71 21.58 21.77
CA SER A 511 14.95 22.79 20.97
C SER A 511 16.27 22.65 20.21
N ALA A 512 16.32 23.19 19.03
CA ALA A 512 17.53 23.34 18.21
C ALA A 512 17.39 24.58 17.32
N THR A 513 18.48 25.23 17.03
CA THR A 513 18.54 26.32 16.05
C THR A 513 18.93 25.78 14.66
N ALA A 514 18.74 26.58 13.62
CA ALA A 514 19.20 26.21 12.27
C ALA A 514 20.73 26.02 12.24
N GLU A 515 21.44 26.84 12.98
CA GLU A 515 22.89 26.78 13.12
C GLU A 515 23.36 25.48 13.80
N ASP A 516 22.65 25.01 14.85
CA ASP A 516 22.95 23.74 15.52
C ASP A 516 22.80 22.56 14.55
N ILE A 517 21.69 22.52 13.80
CA ILE A 517 21.42 21.50 12.78
C ILE A 517 22.50 21.52 11.70
N GLN A 518 22.84 22.71 11.19
CA GLN A 518 23.89 22.85 10.17
C GLN A 518 25.27 22.46 10.69
N ALA A 519 25.59 22.79 11.94
CA ALA A 519 26.85 22.42 12.58
C ALA A 519 26.97 20.89 12.68
N PHE A 520 25.92 20.24 13.16
CA PHE A 520 25.85 18.77 13.21
C PHE A 520 26.03 18.10 11.83
N CYS A 521 25.38 18.66 10.80
CA CYS A 521 25.55 18.17 9.44
C CYS A 521 26.97 18.37 8.90
N ARG A 522 27.65 19.49 9.23
CA ARG A 522 29.03 19.76 8.78
C ARG A 522 30.07 18.77 9.32
N GLU A 523 29.79 18.15 10.47
CA GLU A 523 30.65 17.11 11.01
C GLU A 523 30.62 15.80 10.22
N LYS A 524 29.55 15.58 9.46
CA LYS A 524 29.26 14.28 8.82
C LYS A 524 29.11 14.36 7.30
N LEU A 525 28.84 15.54 6.74
CA LEU A 525 28.56 15.76 5.33
C LEU A 525 29.55 16.73 4.69
N THR A 526 29.85 16.50 3.41
CA THR A 526 30.60 17.47 2.60
C THR A 526 29.82 18.77 2.49
N GLY A 527 30.51 19.91 2.49
CA GLY A 527 29.91 21.23 2.62
C GLY A 527 28.76 21.55 1.66
N TYR A 528 28.79 21.07 0.41
CA TYR A 528 27.70 21.28 -0.56
C TYR A 528 26.44 20.45 -0.26
N LYS A 529 26.53 19.40 0.59
CA LYS A 529 25.41 18.58 1.04
C LYS A 529 24.73 19.13 2.30
N VAL A 530 25.39 20.03 3.04
CA VAL A 530 24.85 20.62 4.26
C VAL A 530 23.61 21.47 3.93
N PRO A 531 22.48 21.29 4.62
CA PRO A 531 21.30 22.13 4.39
C PRO A 531 21.61 23.61 4.55
N ARG A 532 21.44 24.36 3.47
CA ARG A 532 21.63 25.82 3.52
C ARG A 532 20.46 26.52 4.21
N PHE A 533 19.28 25.95 4.08
CA PHE A 533 18.06 26.44 4.70
C PHE A 533 17.48 25.36 5.62
N VAL A 534 17.05 25.78 6.82
CA VAL A 534 16.39 24.93 7.80
C VAL A 534 15.08 25.58 8.22
N GLU A 535 13.97 24.85 8.13
CA GLU A 535 12.66 25.31 8.55
C GLU A 535 12.08 24.33 9.57
N PHE A 536 11.75 24.82 10.77
CA PHE A 536 11.11 24.03 11.79
C PHE A 536 9.60 24.05 11.63
N ARG A 537 8.97 22.88 11.79
CA ARG A 537 7.52 22.67 11.64
C ARG A 537 6.96 21.86 12.81
N SER A 538 5.64 21.99 13.03
CA SER A 538 4.92 21.13 13.96
C SER A 538 4.60 19.73 13.37
N SER A 539 4.53 19.61 12.04
CA SER A 539 4.31 18.35 11.32
C SER A 539 4.75 18.47 9.87
N LEU A 540 5.03 17.33 9.23
CA LEU A 540 5.27 17.25 7.78
C LEU A 540 4.00 16.74 7.05
N PRO A 541 3.73 17.20 5.81
CA PRO A 541 2.64 16.67 5.01
C PRO A 541 2.90 15.20 4.66
N LYS A 542 1.89 14.34 4.87
CA LYS A 542 2.00 12.89 4.67
C LYS A 542 0.87 12.35 3.81
N SER A 543 1.18 11.33 3.03
CA SER A 543 0.21 10.52 2.31
C SER A 543 -0.67 9.71 3.28
N THR A 544 -1.69 9.04 2.76
CA THR A 544 -2.57 8.14 3.53
C THR A 544 -1.84 6.93 4.11
N VAL A 545 -0.69 6.58 3.53
CA VAL A 545 0.20 5.50 4.01
C VAL A 545 1.40 6.04 4.81
N GLY A 546 1.34 7.29 5.30
CA GLY A 546 2.35 7.86 6.20
C GLY A 546 3.64 8.36 5.54
N LYS A 547 3.76 8.31 4.20
CA LYS A 547 4.94 8.81 3.48
C LYS A 547 4.93 10.33 3.39
N VAL A 548 6.05 10.98 3.72
CA VAL A 548 6.21 12.44 3.58
C VAL A 548 6.10 12.86 2.12
N LEU A 549 5.31 13.90 1.87
CA LEU A 549 5.04 14.45 0.54
C LEU A 549 5.97 15.63 0.24
N ARG A 550 7.23 15.35 -0.13
CA ARG A 550 8.26 16.37 -0.46
C ARG A 550 7.75 17.43 -1.44
N ARG A 551 6.94 17.01 -2.44
CA ARG A 551 6.40 17.94 -3.44
C ARG A 551 5.54 19.07 -2.85
N GLU A 552 4.78 18.76 -1.78
CA GLU A 552 3.95 19.77 -1.11
C GLU A 552 4.83 20.78 -0.40
N LEU A 553 5.91 20.32 0.25
CA LEU A 553 6.90 21.20 0.86
C LEU A 553 7.58 22.11 -0.15
N VAL A 554 7.98 21.57 -1.30
CA VAL A 554 8.61 22.36 -2.39
C VAL A 554 7.61 23.34 -3.02
N LYS A 555 6.34 22.92 -3.19
CA LYS A 555 5.27 23.79 -3.71
C LYS A 555 5.00 24.96 -2.77
N GLU A 556 4.83 24.69 -1.48
CA GLU A 556 4.65 25.74 -0.47
C GLU A 556 5.82 26.73 -0.45
N GLU A 557 7.05 26.24 -0.70
CA GLU A 557 8.23 27.10 -0.78
C GLU A 557 8.21 27.99 -2.01
N ALA A 558 7.81 27.45 -3.16
CA ALA A 558 7.67 28.24 -4.38
C ALA A 558 6.60 29.34 -4.23
N GLU A 559 5.50 29.04 -3.54
CA GLU A 559 4.42 30.01 -3.24
C GLU A 559 4.88 31.13 -2.28
N LYS A 560 5.85 30.88 -1.38
CA LYS A 560 6.43 31.92 -0.50
C LYS A 560 7.35 32.88 -1.24
N GLN A 561 7.89 32.48 -2.40
CA GLN A 561 8.84 33.28 -3.20
C GLN A 561 8.11 34.12 -4.27
N THR A 562 6.81 33.89 -4.48
CA THR A 562 5.94 34.67 -5.38
C THR A 562 5.20 35.76 -4.61
#